data_2319a6306cb97773c179a3175f896ef8
#
_entry.id   2319a6306cb97773c179a3175f896ef8
#
_cell.length_a   1.000
_cell.length_b   1.000
_cell.length_c   1.000
_cell.angle_alpha   90.00
_cell.angle_beta   90.00
_cell.angle_gamma   90.00
#
_symmetry.space_group_name_H-M   'P 1'
#
loop_
_entity.id
_entity.type
_entity.pdbx_description
1 polymer ?
#
loop_
_entity_poly.entity_id
_entity_poly.type
_entity_poly.pdbx_seq_one_letter_code
_entity_poly.pdbx_strand_id
1 'polypeptide(L)'
;MLLLTIIFYGALASWTILMGFLSLPFIFLPSKFIALPAKIWIKGLFICLKYICGVTHEMRGLNNLSDEPIIVVSKHQSAFETFALYYYLKKSFFIHKKQLFYIPIFGQYLMKHNMVSIDRTGQASTMRKMITDVKK
;
A
#
# COMPACT_ATOMS: atom_id res chain seq x y z
N MET A 1 10.99 -22.26 -13.75
CA MET A 1 10.14 -21.06 -13.51
C MET A 1 8.88 -21.36 -12.69
N LEU A 2 8.05 -22.33 -13.05
CA LEU A 2 6.81 -22.66 -12.33
C LEU A 2 7.02 -22.92 -10.82
N LEU A 3 8.05 -23.70 -10.45
CA LEU A 3 8.36 -24.02 -9.06
C LEU A 3 8.67 -22.77 -8.22
N LEU A 4 9.49 -21.85 -8.73
CA LEU A 4 9.80 -20.58 -8.03
C LEU A 4 8.56 -19.70 -7.85
N THR A 5 7.67 -19.71 -8.84
CA THR A 5 6.38 -18.99 -8.76
C THR A 5 5.51 -19.57 -7.64
N ILE A 6 5.40 -20.90 -7.55
CA ILE A 6 4.63 -21.58 -6.48
C ILE A 6 5.24 -21.27 -5.11
N ILE A 7 6.57 -21.36 -4.97
CA ILE A 7 7.28 -21.06 -3.72
C ILE A 7 7.05 -19.59 -3.33
N PHE A 8 7.15 -18.66 -4.29
CA PHE A 8 6.92 -17.24 -4.03
C PHE A 8 5.50 -16.96 -3.53
N TYR A 9 4.48 -17.45 -4.22
CA TYR A 9 3.10 -17.24 -3.79
C TYR A 9 2.78 -17.94 -2.48
N GLY A 10 3.34 -19.12 -2.22
CA GLY A 10 3.21 -19.81 -0.94
C GLY A 10 3.84 -19.03 0.21
N ALA A 11 5.07 -18.54 0.03
CA ALA A 11 5.75 -17.72 1.00
C ALA A 11 5.02 -16.38 1.25
N LEU A 12 4.56 -15.73 0.17
CA LEU A 12 3.82 -14.46 0.27
C LEU A 12 2.47 -14.64 0.96
N ALA A 13 1.75 -15.73 0.66
CA ALA A 13 0.48 -16.05 1.32
C ALA A 13 0.68 -16.29 2.82
N SER A 14 1.67 -17.12 3.18
CA SER A 14 2.01 -17.40 4.58
C SER A 14 2.41 -16.13 5.33
N TRP A 15 3.25 -15.29 4.72
CA TRP A 15 3.64 -13.99 5.26
C TRP A 15 2.44 -13.06 5.45
N THR A 16 1.53 -13.00 4.47
CA THR A 16 0.32 -12.16 4.53
C THR A 16 -0.62 -12.63 5.64
N ILE A 17 -0.83 -13.93 5.79
CA ILE A 17 -1.65 -14.49 6.86
C ILE A 17 -1.04 -14.17 8.24
N LEU A 18 0.25 -14.42 8.41
CA LEU A 18 0.97 -14.12 9.65
C LEU A 18 0.85 -12.64 10.02
N MET A 19 1.15 -11.75 9.07
CA MET A 19 1.05 -10.31 9.29
C MET A 19 -0.39 -9.86 9.51
N GLY A 20 -1.37 -10.51 8.88
CA GLY A 20 -2.79 -10.27 9.15
C GLY A 20 -3.13 -10.47 10.63
N PHE A 21 -2.73 -11.59 11.21
CA PHE A 21 -2.93 -11.86 12.64
C PHE A 21 -2.14 -10.91 13.55
N LEU A 22 -0.86 -10.71 13.27
CA LEU A 22 0.00 -9.82 14.07
C LEU A 22 -0.45 -8.35 14.02
N SER A 23 -1.11 -7.96 12.96
CA SER A 23 -1.60 -6.59 12.79
C SER A 23 -2.96 -6.32 13.44
N LEU A 24 -3.71 -7.34 13.84
CA LEU A 24 -5.02 -7.16 14.46
C LEU A 24 -5.02 -6.18 15.66
N PRO A 25 -4.08 -6.25 16.62
CA PRO A 25 -4.06 -5.30 17.74
C PRO A 25 -3.91 -3.83 17.30
N PHE A 26 -3.23 -3.59 16.17
CA PHE A 26 -3.01 -2.24 15.67
C PHE A 26 -4.30 -1.56 15.16
N ILE A 27 -5.35 -2.34 14.88
CA ILE A 27 -6.67 -1.78 14.54
C ILE A 27 -7.25 -0.97 15.71
N PHE A 28 -6.91 -1.30 16.93
CA PHE A 28 -7.39 -0.59 18.13
C PHE A 28 -6.49 0.57 18.54
N LEU A 29 -5.27 0.68 17.99
CA LEU A 29 -4.35 1.76 18.29
C LEU A 29 -4.64 3.04 17.48
N PRO A 30 -4.12 4.20 17.90
CA PRO A 30 -4.18 5.43 17.11
C PRO A 30 -3.62 5.28 15.71
N SER A 31 -4.17 6.03 14.76
CA SER A 31 -3.83 5.93 13.31
C SER A 31 -2.34 6.07 13.00
N LYS A 32 -1.58 6.80 13.84
CA LYS A 32 -0.13 6.95 13.69
C LYS A 32 0.66 5.64 13.71
N PHE A 33 0.13 4.59 14.37
CA PHE A 33 0.80 3.28 14.46
C PHE A 33 0.44 2.32 13.32
N ILE A 34 -0.57 2.65 12.52
CA ILE A 34 -1.08 1.78 11.47
C ILE A 34 -0.09 1.61 10.30
N ALA A 35 0.71 2.63 10.02
CA ALA A 35 1.72 2.56 8.96
C ALA A 35 2.80 1.50 9.24
N LEU A 36 3.06 1.18 10.51
CA LEU A 36 4.13 0.26 10.88
C LEU A 36 3.91 -1.18 10.37
N PRO A 37 2.78 -1.87 10.69
CA PRO A 37 2.56 -3.21 10.17
C PRO A 37 2.49 -3.27 8.64
N ALA A 38 1.93 -2.24 7.98
CA ALA A 38 1.93 -2.16 6.53
C ALA A 38 3.35 -2.10 5.95
N LYS A 39 4.23 -1.27 6.52
CA LYS A 39 5.64 -1.19 6.09
C LYS A 39 6.40 -2.49 6.36
N ILE A 40 6.15 -3.16 7.48
CA ILE A 40 6.75 -4.46 7.80
C ILE A 40 6.30 -5.52 6.77
N TRP A 41 5.01 -5.55 6.43
CA TRP A 41 4.49 -6.46 5.42
C TRP A 41 5.14 -6.22 4.05
N ILE A 42 5.25 -4.97 3.60
CA ILE A 42 5.91 -4.60 2.34
C ILE A 42 7.39 -5.00 2.36
N LYS A 43 8.09 -4.79 3.48
CA LYS A 43 9.48 -5.23 3.62
C LYS A 43 9.62 -6.74 3.42
N GLY A 44 8.71 -7.54 3.98
CA GLY A 44 8.67 -8.98 3.76
C GLY A 44 8.42 -9.36 2.31
N LEU A 45 7.50 -8.66 1.62
CA LEU A 45 7.30 -8.81 0.19
C LEU A 45 8.60 -8.57 -0.60
N PHE A 46 9.33 -7.50 -0.30
CA PHE A 46 10.62 -7.20 -0.96
C PHE A 46 11.67 -8.26 -0.69
N ILE A 47 11.69 -8.82 0.52
CA ILE A 47 12.58 -9.94 0.88
C ILE A 47 12.23 -11.18 0.03
N CYS A 48 10.95 -11.54 -0.06
CA CYS A 48 10.50 -12.65 -0.90
C CYS A 48 10.87 -12.43 -2.39
N LEU A 49 10.64 -11.24 -2.92
CA LEU A 49 11.01 -10.89 -4.30
C LEU A 49 12.51 -11.04 -4.55
N LYS A 50 13.33 -10.56 -3.61
CA LYS A 50 14.79 -10.61 -3.74
C LYS A 50 15.32 -12.04 -3.68
N TYR A 51 14.92 -12.82 -2.68
CA TYR A 51 15.56 -14.12 -2.41
C TYR A 51 14.93 -15.29 -3.18
N ILE A 52 13.65 -15.19 -3.55
CA ILE A 52 12.98 -16.24 -4.30
C ILE A 52 13.00 -15.94 -5.80
N CYS A 53 12.70 -14.69 -6.19
CA CYS A 53 12.57 -14.31 -7.59
C CYS A 53 13.84 -13.64 -8.16
N GLY A 54 14.83 -13.28 -7.33
CA GLY A 54 16.02 -12.53 -7.77
C GLY A 54 15.72 -11.08 -8.16
N VAL A 55 14.52 -10.57 -7.83
CA VAL A 55 14.09 -9.21 -8.18
C VAL A 55 14.56 -8.23 -7.13
N THR A 56 15.42 -7.31 -7.52
CA THR A 56 15.87 -6.18 -6.70
C THR A 56 15.26 -4.88 -7.20
N HIS A 57 15.17 -3.90 -6.31
CA HIS A 57 14.67 -2.57 -6.65
C HIS A 57 15.51 -1.50 -5.97
N GLU A 58 15.52 -0.32 -6.55
CA GLU A 58 16.19 0.85 -6.02
C GLU A 58 15.29 2.06 -6.15
N MET A 59 15.22 2.88 -5.09
CA MET A 59 14.50 4.15 -5.12
C MET A 59 15.53 5.28 -5.21
N ARG A 60 15.52 6.01 -6.31
CA ARG A 60 16.41 7.14 -6.55
C ARG A 60 15.65 8.45 -6.44
N GLY A 61 16.34 9.51 -6.03
CA GLY A 61 15.79 10.86 -6.02
C GLY A 61 14.94 11.21 -4.79
N LEU A 62 14.96 10.42 -3.72
CA LEU A 62 14.23 10.74 -2.48
C LEU A 62 14.64 12.11 -1.90
N ASN A 63 15.90 12.52 -2.10
CA ASN A 63 16.42 13.81 -1.63
C ASN A 63 15.85 15.01 -2.42
N ASN A 64 15.23 14.77 -3.57
CA ASN A 64 14.60 15.80 -4.38
C ASN A 64 13.14 16.08 -3.96
N LEU A 65 12.61 15.31 -3.00
CA LEU A 65 11.27 15.52 -2.46
C LEU A 65 11.28 16.75 -1.55
N SER A 66 10.33 17.67 -1.79
CA SER A 66 10.05 18.76 -0.88
C SER A 66 9.39 18.26 0.41
N ASP A 67 9.59 18.98 1.51
CA ASP A 67 8.81 18.75 2.74
C ASP A 67 7.38 19.29 2.65
N GLU A 68 7.08 20.06 1.61
CA GLU A 68 5.72 20.53 1.31
C GLU A 68 4.83 19.43 0.74
N PRO A 69 3.49 19.57 0.83
CA PRO A 69 2.56 18.64 0.21
C PRO A 69 2.76 18.57 -1.31
N ILE A 70 3.04 17.39 -1.82
CA ILE A 70 3.27 17.13 -3.25
C ILE A 70 2.34 16.04 -3.76
N ILE A 71 2.04 16.11 -5.06
CA ILE A 71 1.34 15.04 -5.77
C ILE A 71 2.36 14.22 -6.54
N VAL A 72 2.47 12.95 -6.18
CA VAL A 72 3.34 12.01 -6.89
C VAL A 72 2.52 11.24 -7.93
N VAL A 73 2.86 11.42 -9.20
CA VAL A 73 2.24 10.70 -10.31
C VAL A 73 3.20 9.64 -10.80
N SER A 74 2.80 8.38 -10.71
CA SER A 74 3.60 7.24 -11.15
C SER A 74 2.90 6.49 -12.27
N LYS A 75 3.69 5.97 -13.22
CA LYS A 75 3.17 5.06 -14.24
C LYS A 75 2.76 3.75 -13.57
N HIS A 76 1.46 3.45 -13.57
CA HIS A 76 0.90 2.26 -12.93
C HIS A 76 0.96 1.05 -13.86
N GLN A 77 1.97 0.20 -13.70
CA GLN A 77 2.16 -1.01 -14.49
C GLN A 77 1.91 -2.30 -13.69
N SER A 78 2.05 -2.24 -12.35
CA SER A 78 1.80 -3.38 -11.46
C SER A 78 1.39 -2.87 -10.07
N ALA A 79 1.18 -3.77 -9.12
CA ALA A 79 1.00 -3.40 -7.72
C ALA A 79 2.31 -3.00 -7.03
N PHE A 80 3.46 -3.35 -7.62
CA PHE A 80 4.77 -3.17 -7.00
C PHE A 80 5.09 -1.70 -6.71
N GLU A 81 4.89 -0.80 -7.69
CA GLU A 81 5.19 0.63 -7.51
C GLU A 81 4.33 1.26 -6.42
N THR A 82 3.09 0.81 -6.22
CA THR A 82 2.24 1.28 -5.13
C THR A 82 2.85 0.92 -3.78
N PHE A 83 3.31 -0.32 -3.61
CA PHE A 83 3.97 -0.76 -2.37
C PHE A 83 5.31 -0.07 -2.17
N ALA A 84 6.10 0.11 -3.24
CA ALA A 84 7.38 0.78 -3.16
C ALA A 84 7.22 2.25 -2.75
N LEU A 85 6.32 2.99 -3.38
CA LEU A 85 6.05 4.38 -3.02
C LEU A 85 5.57 4.49 -1.57
N TYR A 86 4.64 3.63 -1.14
CA TYR A 86 4.18 3.63 0.25
C TYR A 86 5.28 3.35 1.26
N TYR A 87 6.21 2.45 0.92
CA TYR A 87 7.32 2.09 1.80
C TYR A 87 8.32 3.23 1.98
N TYR A 88 8.69 3.87 0.88
CA TYR A 88 9.76 4.89 0.86
C TYR A 88 9.27 6.30 1.23
N LEU A 89 8.04 6.65 0.92
CA LEU A 89 7.50 7.97 1.27
C LEU A 89 7.12 8.04 2.75
N LYS A 90 7.46 9.17 3.41
CA LYS A 90 7.26 9.35 4.86
C LYS A 90 5.79 9.42 5.24
N LYS A 91 5.01 10.23 4.55
CA LYS A 91 3.57 10.44 4.77
C LYS A 91 2.88 10.41 3.42
N SER A 92 2.40 9.25 3.01
CA SER A 92 1.70 9.09 1.75
C SER A 92 0.32 8.54 1.98
N PHE A 93 -0.66 9.05 1.25
CA PHE A 93 -1.95 8.43 1.08
C PHE A 93 -2.20 8.15 -0.40
N PHE A 94 -2.96 7.14 -0.68
CA PHE A 94 -3.23 6.70 -2.03
C PHE A 94 -4.71 6.87 -2.36
N ILE A 95 -4.95 7.16 -3.63
CA ILE A 95 -6.27 7.11 -4.20
C ILE A 95 -6.48 5.69 -4.74
N HIS A 96 -7.45 4.97 -4.19
CA HIS A 96 -7.68 3.57 -4.53
C HIS A 96 -9.13 3.26 -4.89
N LYS A 97 -9.37 2.07 -5.45
CA LYS A 97 -10.73 1.61 -5.75
C LYS A 97 -11.51 1.31 -4.47
N LYS A 98 -12.79 1.71 -4.41
CA LYS A 98 -13.68 1.47 -3.27
C LYS A 98 -13.77 -0.02 -2.88
N GLN A 99 -13.67 -0.92 -3.85
CA GLN A 99 -13.72 -2.36 -3.63
C GLN A 99 -12.64 -2.89 -2.68
N LEU A 100 -11.51 -2.20 -2.54
CA LEU A 100 -10.44 -2.60 -1.63
C LEU A 100 -10.84 -2.51 -0.16
N PHE A 101 -11.85 -1.74 0.18
CA PHE A 101 -12.40 -1.69 1.55
C PHE A 101 -13.07 -3.00 1.98
N TYR A 102 -13.54 -3.82 1.04
CA TYR A 102 -14.18 -5.10 1.35
C TYR A 102 -13.19 -6.24 1.65
N ILE A 103 -11.90 -6.02 1.45
CA ILE A 103 -10.87 -7.01 1.80
C ILE A 103 -10.72 -7.03 3.32
N PRO A 104 -10.97 -8.19 3.98
CA PRO A 104 -10.83 -8.31 5.44
C PRO A 104 -9.46 -7.84 5.92
N ILE A 105 -9.41 -7.19 7.07
CA ILE A 105 -8.21 -6.61 7.69
C ILE A 105 -7.64 -5.45 6.85
N PHE A 106 -7.30 -5.69 5.58
CA PHE A 106 -6.70 -4.69 4.69
C PHE A 106 -7.62 -3.47 4.47
N GLY A 107 -8.91 -3.69 4.25
CA GLY A 107 -9.88 -2.61 4.09
C GLY A 107 -10.00 -1.73 5.34
N GLN A 108 -9.95 -2.34 6.51
CA GLN A 108 -9.96 -1.61 7.80
C GLN A 108 -8.72 -0.73 7.96
N TYR A 109 -7.56 -1.23 7.51
CA TYR A 109 -6.31 -0.44 7.47
C TYR A 109 -6.42 0.76 6.52
N LEU A 110 -6.97 0.57 5.33
CA LEU A 110 -7.18 1.65 4.36
C LEU A 110 -8.11 2.73 4.91
N MET A 111 -9.23 2.35 5.55
CA MET A 111 -10.17 3.29 6.17
C MET A 111 -9.50 4.09 7.28
N LYS A 112 -8.74 3.42 8.14
CA LYS A 112 -8.11 4.05 9.30
C LYS A 112 -6.90 4.93 8.91
N HIS A 113 -6.32 4.70 7.74
CA HIS A 113 -5.22 5.49 7.19
C HIS A 113 -5.69 6.72 6.40
N ASN A 114 -6.99 7.03 6.44
CA ASN A 114 -7.61 8.12 5.67
C ASN A 114 -7.29 8.06 4.16
N MET A 115 -7.19 6.84 3.62
CA MET A 115 -6.98 6.64 2.19
C MET A 115 -8.21 7.07 1.41
N VAL A 116 -8.00 7.78 0.31
CA VAL A 116 -9.10 8.29 -0.53
C VAL A 116 -9.59 7.21 -1.48
N SER A 117 -10.86 6.82 -1.36
CA SER A 117 -11.47 5.86 -2.27
C SER A 117 -12.20 6.53 -3.41
N ILE A 118 -12.03 6.00 -4.62
CA ILE A 118 -12.77 6.45 -5.79
C ILE A 118 -13.75 5.37 -6.24
N ASP A 119 -15.00 5.79 -6.47
CA ASP A 119 -15.98 5.02 -7.22
C ASP A 119 -15.90 5.46 -8.69
N ARG A 120 -15.42 4.57 -9.57
CA ARG A 120 -15.20 4.90 -10.99
C ARG A 120 -16.49 4.99 -11.79
N THR A 121 -17.64 4.64 -11.21
CA THR A 121 -18.95 4.68 -11.87
C THR A 121 -19.58 6.08 -11.86
N GLY A 122 -19.08 7.00 -11.04
CA GLY A 122 -19.70 8.29 -10.72
C GLY A 122 -19.02 9.51 -11.34
N GLN A 123 -18.52 9.44 -12.58
CA GLN A 123 -18.02 10.61 -13.37
C GLN A 123 -17.65 11.91 -12.59
N ALA A 124 -18.32 13.05 -12.86
CA ALA A 124 -17.98 14.36 -12.28
C ALA A 124 -18.23 14.47 -10.76
N SER A 125 -19.22 13.77 -10.21
CA SER A 125 -19.51 13.76 -8.77
C SER A 125 -18.40 13.11 -7.97
N THR A 126 -17.81 12.05 -8.51
CA THR A 126 -16.66 11.35 -7.90
C THR A 126 -15.42 12.23 -7.83
N MET A 127 -15.15 13.00 -8.87
CA MET A 127 -14.04 13.93 -8.91
C MET A 127 -14.19 15.03 -7.84
N ARG A 128 -15.37 15.61 -7.69
CA ARG A 128 -15.65 16.62 -6.65
C ARG A 128 -15.48 16.06 -5.26
N LYS A 129 -15.98 14.85 -5.00
CA LYS A 129 -15.81 14.16 -3.72
C LYS A 129 -14.34 13.90 -3.42
N MET A 130 -13.56 13.42 -4.39
CA MET A 130 -12.13 13.20 -4.26
C MET A 130 -11.40 14.49 -3.84
N ILE A 131 -11.67 15.62 -4.50
CA ILE A 131 -11.07 16.91 -4.16
C ILE A 131 -11.41 17.33 -2.74
N THR A 132 -12.65 17.09 -2.30
CA THR A 132 -13.08 17.40 -0.92
C THR A 132 -12.40 16.53 0.12
N ASP A 133 -12.23 15.24 -0.18
CA ASP A 133 -11.63 14.27 0.75
C ASP A 133 -10.09 14.46 0.86
N VAL A 134 -9.43 14.94 -0.19
CA VAL A 134 -8.00 15.28 -0.19
C VAL A 134 -7.71 16.57 0.61
N LYS A 135 -8.67 17.47 0.75
CA LYS A 135 -8.52 18.75 1.47
C LYS A 135 -8.71 18.64 2.98
N LYS A 136 -9.16 17.50 3.49
CA LYS A 136 -9.29 17.18 4.92
C LYS A 136 -7.99 16.65 5.52
#